data_2a8244f6f830b735ec2ddc6ef1468017
#
_entry.id   2a8244f6f830b735ec2ddc6ef1468017
#
_cell.length_a   1.000
_cell.length_b   1.000
_cell.length_c   1.000
_cell.angle_alpha   90.00
_cell.angle_beta   90.00
_cell.angle_gamma   90.00
#
_symmetry.space_group_name_H-M   'P 1'
#
loop_
_entity.id
_entity.type
_entity.pdbx_description
1 polymer ?
#
loop_
_entity_poly.entity_id
_entity_poly.type
_entity_poly.pdbx_seq_one_letter_code
_entity_poly.pdbx_strand_id
1 'polypeptide(L)'
;MSIRALVSGKTQQGRMDELVTLLEELFPSTRTFEGCISIALLIDEDQPDQWTLLEEWESKDHHERYFAWRTESGTLEHFMELMDGELTKQYLKNAGI
;
A
#
# COMPACT_ATOMS: atom_id res chain seq x y z
N MET A 1 -18.10 -0.76 -10.30
CA MET A 1 -17.02 -1.73 -10.48
C MET A 1 -15.80 -1.30 -9.72
N SER A 2 -15.10 -2.23 -9.11
CA SER A 2 -13.90 -1.92 -8.35
C SER A 2 -12.64 -2.18 -9.16
N ILE A 3 -11.52 -1.64 -8.67
CA ILE A 3 -10.18 -1.93 -9.22
C ILE A 3 -9.29 -2.47 -8.11
N ARG A 4 -8.23 -3.12 -8.50
CA ARG A 4 -7.15 -3.52 -7.59
C ARG A 4 -5.97 -2.60 -7.81
N ALA A 5 -5.35 -2.19 -6.70
CA ALA A 5 -4.07 -1.50 -6.75
C ALA A 5 -3.03 -2.41 -6.10
N LEU A 6 -1.94 -2.65 -6.81
CA LEU A 6 -0.80 -3.36 -6.26
C LEU A 6 0.33 -2.36 -6.11
N VAL A 7 0.80 -2.19 -4.89
CA VAL A 7 1.96 -1.35 -4.61
C VAL A 7 3.01 -2.26 -4.00
N SER A 8 4.18 -2.32 -4.61
CA SER A 8 5.23 -3.25 -4.17
C SER A 8 6.54 -2.53 -3.97
N GLY A 9 7.34 -3.07 -3.08
CA GLY A 9 8.66 -2.52 -2.79
C GLY A 9 9.47 -3.46 -1.94
N LYS A 10 10.60 -2.93 -1.49
CA LYS A 10 11.52 -3.65 -0.64
C LYS A 10 11.92 -2.74 0.50
N THR A 11 11.91 -3.27 1.73
CA THR A 11 12.43 -2.52 2.87
C THR A 11 13.95 -2.60 2.89
N GLN A 12 14.56 -1.68 3.60
CA GLN A 12 15.94 -1.85 4.02
C GLN A 12 16.05 -3.14 4.83
N GLN A 13 17.19 -3.79 4.76
CA GLN A 13 17.40 -5.08 5.38
C GLN A 13 17.01 -5.06 6.87
N GLY A 14 16.15 -6.01 7.25
CA GLY A 14 15.75 -6.20 8.64
C GLY A 14 14.72 -5.20 9.16
N ARG A 15 14.14 -4.36 8.30
CA ARG A 15 13.19 -3.33 8.76
C ARG A 15 11.73 -3.64 8.47
N MET A 16 11.40 -4.88 8.09
CA MET A 16 10.02 -5.26 7.83
C MET A 16 9.13 -5.12 9.08
N ASP A 17 9.66 -5.42 10.27
CA ASP A 17 8.88 -5.29 11.50
C ASP A 17 8.45 -3.85 11.75
N GLU A 18 9.31 -2.89 11.41
CA GLU A 18 8.95 -1.47 11.51
C GLU A 18 7.84 -1.11 10.52
N LEU A 19 7.89 -1.68 9.32
CA LEU A 19 6.84 -1.46 8.32
C LEU A 19 5.50 -2.01 8.81
N VAL A 20 5.50 -3.23 9.35
CA VAL A 20 4.29 -3.85 9.90
C VAL A 20 3.69 -2.96 10.99
N THR A 21 4.51 -2.50 11.94
CA THR A 21 4.06 -1.65 13.03
C THR A 21 3.47 -0.34 12.49
N LEU A 22 4.14 0.28 11.52
CA LEU A 22 3.65 1.52 10.92
C LEU A 22 2.29 1.31 10.24
N LEU A 23 2.16 0.25 9.46
CA LEU A 23 0.91 -0.01 8.73
C LEU A 23 -0.23 -0.43 9.66
N GLU A 24 0.07 -1.10 10.78
CA GLU A 24 -0.96 -1.35 11.80
C GLU A 24 -1.56 -0.05 12.33
N GLU A 25 -0.76 1.01 12.42
CA GLU A 25 -1.23 2.33 12.82
C GLU A 25 -1.99 3.05 11.70
N LEU A 26 -1.56 2.89 10.45
CA LEU A 26 -2.13 3.63 9.32
C LEU A 26 -3.39 2.99 8.74
N PHE A 27 -3.47 1.67 8.73
CA PHE A 27 -4.56 0.97 8.04
C PHE A 27 -5.97 1.29 8.54
N PRO A 28 -6.21 1.55 9.84
CA PRO A 28 -7.56 1.94 10.24
C PRO A 28 -8.09 3.16 9.49
N SER A 29 -7.27 4.19 9.30
CA SER A 29 -7.67 5.36 8.53
C SER A 29 -7.71 5.11 7.03
N THR A 30 -6.87 4.21 6.51
CA THR A 30 -6.94 3.78 5.13
C THR A 30 -8.28 3.10 4.85
N ARG A 31 -8.66 2.17 5.72
CA ARG A 31 -9.88 1.36 5.55
C ARG A 31 -11.16 2.15 5.62
N THR A 32 -11.14 3.31 6.26
CA THR A 32 -12.29 4.20 6.34
C THR A 32 -12.25 5.35 5.32
N PHE A 33 -11.18 5.44 4.55
CA PHE A 33 -11.08 6.46 3.51
C PHE A 33 -12.09 6.17 2.39
N GLU A 34 -12.71 7.23 1.86
CA GLU A 34 -13.72 7.09 0.83
C GLU A 34 -13.20 6.30 -0.37
N GLY A 35 -13.92 5.26 -0.72
CA GLY A 35 -13.60 4.39 -1.85
C GLY A 35 -12.73 3.19 -1.52
N CYS A 36 -12.16 3.11 -0.31
CA CYS A 36 -11.39 1.93 0.08
C CYS A 36 -12.32 0.76 0.40
N ILE A 37 -12.12 -0.35 -0.30
CA ILE A 37 -12.87 -1.58 -0.06
C ILE A 37 -12.05 -2.52 0.83
N SER A 38 -10.76 -2.68 0.53
CA SER A 38 -9.87 -3.52 1.34
C SER A 38 -8.42 -3.17 1.10
N ILE A 39 -7.58 -3.47 2.07
CA ILE A 39 -6.12 -3.34 1.96
C ILE A 39 -5.47 -4.39 2.85
N ALA A 40 -4.42 -5.00 2.34
CA ALA A 40 -3.62 -5.98 3.07
C ALA A 40 -2.15 -5.82 2.73
N LEU A 41 -1.29 -6.04 3.71
CA LEU A 41 0.14 -6.15 3.51
C LEU A 41 0.50 -7.61 3.32
N LEU A 42 1.13 -7.93 2.21
CA LEU A 42 1.63 -9.28 1.91
C LEU A 42 3.15 -9.22 1.89
N ILE A 43 3.77 -10.19 2.53
CA ILE A 43 5.24 -10.29 2.58
C ILE A 43 5.64 -11.49 1.74
N ASP A 44 6.66 -11.34 0.90
CA ASP A 44 7.15 -12.43 0.07
C ASP A 44 7.65 -13.58 0.96
N GLU A 45 7.21 -14.79 0.65
CA GLU A 45 7.52 -15.96 1.48
C GLU A 45 9.02 -16.27 1.53
N ASP A 46 9.72 -16.02 0.43
CA ASP A 46 11.14 -16.35 0.29
C ASP A 46 12.07 -15.15 0.46
N GLN A 47 11.54 -13.92 0.33
CA GLN A 47 12.30 -12.68 0.40
C GLN A 47 11.71 -11.80 1.50
N PRO A 48 12.19 -11.92 2.75
CA PRO A 48 11.51 -11.29 3.90
C PRO A 48 11.50 -9.77 3.90
N ASP A 49 12.28 -9.13 3.04
CA ASP A 49 12.27 -7.66 2.91
C ASP A 49 11.39 -7.17 1.76
N GLN A 50 10.79 -8.09 0.98
CA GLN A 50 9.91 -7.71 -0.12
C GLN A 50 8.44 -7.80 0.30
N TRP A 51 7.68 -6.77 -0.09
CA TRP A 51 6.28 -6.67 0.30
C TRP A 51 5.42 -6.18 -0.86
N THR A 52 4.13 -6.45 -0.76
CA THR A 52 3.11 -5.95 -1.68
C THR A 52 1.90 -5.53 -0.88
N LEU A 53 1.39 -4.33 -1.15
CA LEU A 53 0.07 -3.93 -0.68
C LEU A 53 -0.94 -4.37 -1.73
N LEU A 54 -1.85 -5.23 -1.32
CA LEU A 54 -2.97 -5.66 -2.16
C LEU A 54 -4.19 -4.86 -1.73
N GLU A 55 -4.68 -4.00 -2.63
CA GLU A 55 -5.74 -3.06 -2.31
C GLU A 55 -6.89 -3.20 -3.28
N GLU A 56 -8.11 -3.04 -2.78
CA GLU A 56 -9.30 -2.92 -3.62
C GLU A 56 -9.95 -1.57 -3.36
N TRP A 57 -10.23 -0.84 -4.42
CA TRP A 57 -10.81 0.50 -4.38
C TRP A 57 -12.00 0.59 -5.35
N GLU A 58 -12.95 1.47 -5.04
CA GLU A 58 -14.10 1.67 -5.93
C GLU A 58 -13.67 2.15 -7.31
N SER A 59 -12.61 2.95 -7.39
CA SER A 59 -12.05 3.41 -8.65
C SER A 59 -10.58 3.81 -8.48
N LYS A 60 -9.89 3.93 -9.60
CA LYS A 60 -8.52 4.45 -9.62
C LYS A 60 -8.45 5.86 -9.02
N ASP A 61 -9.45 6.70 -9.33
CA ASP A 61 -9.51 8.05 -8.82
C ASP A 61 -9.59 8.10 -7.30
N HIS A 62 -10.34 7.19 -6.68
CA HIS A 62 -10.40 7.08 -5.22
C HIS A 62 -9.03 6.77 -4.62
N HIS A 63 -8.29 5.85 -5.23
CA HIS A 63 -6.94 5.52 -4.76
C HIS A 63 -5.98 6.70 -4.93
N GLU A 64 -6.08 7.40 -6.05
CA GLU A 64 -5.22 8.57 -6.30
C GLU A 64 -5.48 9.68 -5.28
N ARG A 65 -6.75 9.92 -4.94
CA ARG A 65 -7.11 10.88 -3.89
C ARG A 65 -6.57 10.48 -2.52
N TYR A 66 -6.66 9.21 -2.20
CA TYR A 66 -6.10 8.68 -0.96
C TYR A 66 -4.59 8.90 -0.91
N PHE A 67 -3.90 8.56 -1.98
CA PHE A 67 -2.44 8.70 -2.04
C PHE A 67 -2.02 10.17 -1.91
N ALA A 68 -2.74 11.07 -2.56
CA ALA A 68 -2.51 12.51 -2.43
C ALA A 68 -2.69 12.98 -0.98
N TRP A 69 -3.73 12.49 -0.32
CA TRP A 69 -3.97 12.82 1.08
C TRP A 69 -2.84 12.36 1.99
N ARG A 70 -2.36 11.13 1.79
CA ARG A 70 -1.22 10.61 2.56
C ARG A 70 0.04 11.45 2.33
N THR A 71 0.27 11.84 1.08
CA THR A 71 1.43 12.68 0.73
C THR A 71 1.34 14.03 1.43
N GLU A 72 0.19 14.68 1.36
CA GLU A 72 -0.02 16.00 1.97
C GLU A 72 0.06 15.97 3.49
N SER A 73 -0.39 14.89 4.12
CA SER A 73 -0.37 14.76 5.58
C SER A 73 1.01 14.42 6.12
N GLY A 74 1.99 14.12 5.26
CA GLY A 74 3.34 13.76 5.67
C GLY A 74 3.48 12.34 6.20
N THR A 75 2.41 11.55 6.19
CA THR A 75 2.46 10.19 6.75
C THR A 75 3.25 9.22 5.90
N LEU A 76 3.53 9.57 4.64
CA LEU A 76 4.35 8.73 3.77
C LEU A 76 5.86 8.91 4.00
N GLU A 77 6.28 9.96 4.68
CA GLU A 77 7.71 10.20 4.90
C GLU A 77 8.38 9.04 5.63
N HIS A 78 7.80 8.62 6.76
CA HIS A 78 8.35 7.50 7.53
C HIS A 78 8.28 6.21 6.72
N PHE A 79 7.17 5.98 6.01
CA PHE A 79 7.03 4.82 5.14
C PHE A 79 8.17 4.77 4.11
N MET A 80 8.45 5.90 3.44
CA MET A 80 9.51 5.94 2.42
C MET A 80 10.91 5.78 3.01
N GLU A 81 11.13 6.26 4.24
CA GLU A 81 12.42 6.08 4.92
C GLU A 81 12.77 4.60 5.15
N LEU A 82 11.77 3.75 5.27
CA LEU A 82 11.99 2.32 5.47
C LEU A 82 12.34 1.58 4.18
N MET A 83 12.16 2.22 3.03
CA MET A 83 12.30 1.55 1.73
C MET A 83 13.72 1.54 1.21
N ASP A 84 14.03 0.48 0.46
CA ASP A 84 15.26 0.34 -0.28
C ASP A 84 14.89 0.32 -1.77
N GLY A 85 15.13 1.44 -2.44
CA GLY A 85 14.80 1.59 -3.86
C GLY A 85 13.40 2.12 -4.12
N GLU A 86 12.99 2.06 -5.37
CA GLU A 86 11.72 2.62 -5.81
C GLU A 86 10.56 1.65 -5.59
N LEU A 87 9.36 2.22 -5.44
CA LEU A 87 8.13 1.44 -5.39
C LEU A 87 7.60 1.22 -6.79
N THR A 88 6.89 0.11 -6.98
CA THR A 88 6.11 -0.13 -8.19
C THR A 88 4.64 -0.01 -7.86
N LYS A 89 3.86 0.52 -8.78
CA LYS A 89 2.42 0.68 -8.62
C LYS A 89 1.72 0.20 -9.88
N GLN A 90 0.69 -0.59 -9.70
CA GLN A 90 -0.05 -1.17 -10.82
C GLN A 90 -1.53 -1.14 -10.51
N TYR A 91 -2.32 -0.67 -11.46
CA TYR A 91 -3.78 -0.73 -11.35
C TYR A 91 -4.30 -1.86 -12.24
N LEU A 92 -5.14 -2.71 -11.67
CA LEU A 92 -5.68 -3.89 -12.33
C LEU A 92 -7.19 -3.89 -12.21
N LYS A 93 -7.85 -4.35 -13.26
CA LYS A 93 -9.30 -4.53 -13.23
C LYS A 93 -9.62 -5.99 -13.48
N ASN A 94 -10.73 -6.46 -12.90
CA ASN A 94 -11.19 -7.82 -13.13
C ASN A 94 -11.63 -7.95 -14.60
N ALA A 95 -11.12 -8.97 -15.30
CA ALA A 95 -11.48 -9.23 -16.70
C ALA A 95 -12.82 -9.97 -16.84
N GLY A 96 -13.43 -10.39 -15.70
CA GLY A 96 -14.69 -11.10 -15.71
C GLY A 96 -14.59 -12.62 -15.86
N ILE A 97 -13.38 -13.12 -15.73
CA ILE A 97 -13.15 -14.57 -15.77
C ILE A 97 -12.37 -15.03 -14.57
#